data_a89de9a4e6a79bd60bf11aaaa02e0863
#
_entry.id   a89de9a4e6a79bd60bf11aaaa02e0863
#
_cell.length_a   1.000
_cell.length_b   1.000
_cell.length_c   1.000
_cell.angle_alpha   90.00
_cell.angle_beta   90.00
_cell.angle_gamma   90.00
#
_symmetry.space_group_name_H-M   'P 1'
#
loop_
_entity.id
_entity.type
_entity.pdbx_description
1 polymer ?
#
loop_
_entity_poly.entity_id
_entity_poly.type
_entity_poly.pdbx_seq_one_letter_code
_entity_poly.pdbx_strand_id
1 'polypeptide(L)'
;DKLFKLKENNTSVRTEVVAGITTFMTMAYILAVNPSILSASGMDSNAILMATAIASAIGCFAMAFLANYPFALAPGLGLNAYFAYTVCGSMGYSWKVALFAVFVEGLVFIVLSLTNVREAIFNAIPTTLKKGVSVGIGLFVAFIGLQGANLVVASTSTKVTVVNFRTNFNTVGIGALLAVIGTFIIAILYVTVSYTHLRAHETL
;
A
#
# COMPACT_ATOMS: atom_id res chain seq x y z
N ASP A 1 1.24 7.21 -30.90
CA ASP A 1 2.34 6.23 -30.85
C ASP A 1 3.69 6.83 -30.44
N LYS A 2 3.90 8.13 -30.72
CA LYS A 2 5.18 8.82 -30.36
C LYS A 2 5.38 9.00 -28.84
N LEU A 3 4.31 9.09 -28.06
CA LEU A 3 4.38 9.37 -26.61
C LEU A 3 4.55 8.09 -25.78
N PHE A 4 3.79 7.04 -26.08
CA PHE A 4 3.74 5.82 -25.27
C PHE A 4 4.39 4.60 -25.91
N LYS A 5 4.95 4.73 -27.13
CA LYS A 5 5.70 3.67 -27.82
C LYS A 5 4.96 2.32 -27.87
N LEU A 6 3.66 2.36 -28.14
CA LEU A 6 2.77 1.18 -28.11
C LEU A 6 3.28 0.04 -29.00
N LYS A 7 3.82 0.36 -30.19
CA LYS A 7 4.36 -0.64 -31.12
C LYS A 7 5.65 -1.29 -30.61
N GLU A 8 6.53 -0.51 -29.94
CA GLU A 8 7.75 -1.05 -29.33
C GLU A 8 7.43 -1.98 -28.16
N ASN A 9 6.37 -1.68 -27.41
CA ASN A 9 5.91 -2.48 -26.28
C ASN A 9 4.95 -3.62 -26.66
N ASN A 10 4.74 -3.88 -27.97
CA ASN A 10 3.82 -4.91 -28.48
C ASN A 10 2.42 -4.87 -27.85
N THR A 11 1.88 -3.67 -27.62
CA THR A 11 0.59 -3.46 -26.97
C THR A 11 -0.37 -2.64 -27.84
N SER A 12 -1.63 -2.58 -27.47
CA SER A 12 -2.68 -1.81 -28.13
C SER A 12 -3.34 -0.83 -27.16
N VAL A 13 -3.93 0.26 -27.68
CA VAL A 13 -4.67 1.23 -26.88
C VAL A 13 -5.74 0.56 -26.02
N ARG A 14 -6.45 -0.42 -26.57
CA ARG A 14 -7.49 -1.16 -25.84
C ARG A 14 -6.90 -1.93 -24.66
N THR A 15 -5.78 -2.61 -24.87
CA THR A 15 -5.08 -3.38 -23.82
C THR A 15 -4.61 -2.47 -22.70
N GLU A 16 -4.01 -1.33 -23.04
CA GLU A 16 -3.52 -0.35 -22.06
C GLU A 16 -4.66 0.27 -21.24
N VAL A 17 -5.79 0.61 -21.88
CA VAL A 17 -6.94 1.15 -21.16
C VAL A 17 -7.54 0.11 -20.21
N VAL A 18 -7.69 -1.14 -20.65
CA VAL A 18 -8.20 -2.21 -19.78
C VAL A 18 -7.24 -2.49 -18.62
N ALA A 19 -5.93 -2.53 -18.89
CA ALA A 19 -4.91 -2.70 -17.87
C ALA A 19 -4.94 -1.53 -16.86
N GLY A 20 -5.06 -0.29 -17.34
CA GLY A 20 -5.17 0.90 -16.48
C GLY A 20 -6.41 0.88 -15.59
N ILE A 21 -7.57 0.50 -16.13
CA ILE A 21 -8.80 0.34 -15.34
C ILE A 21 -8.62 -0.77 -14.28
N THR A 22 -8.05 -1.90 -14.65
CA THR A 22 -7.78 -3.00 -13.72
C THR A 22 -6.85 -2.56 -12.59
N THR A 23 -5.76 -1.87 -12.91
CA THR A 23 -4.82 -1.32 -11.93
C THR A 23 -5.50 -0.30 -11.01
N PHE A 24 -6.32 0.61 -11.57
CA PHE A 24 -7.10 1.55 -10.78
C PHE A 24 -8.04 0.83 -9.81
N MET A 25 -8.80 -0.15 -10.28
CA MET A 25 -9.74 -0.92 -9.42
C MET A 25 -9.02 -1.62 -8.27
N THR A 26 -7.83 -2.17 -8.50
CA THR A 26 -7.03 -2.82 -7.44
C THR A 26 -6.47 -1.84 -6.42
N MET A 27 -6.28 -0.57 -6.79
CA MET A 27 -5.72 0.46 -5.91
C MET A 27 -6.76 1.42 -5.33
N ALA A 28 -7.99 1.44 -5.86
CA ALA A 28 -9.03 2.39 -5.45
C ALA A 28 -9.37 2.31 -3.95
N TYR A 29 -9.18 1.16 -3.32
CA TYR A 29 -9.41 0.99 -1.88
C TYR A 29 -8.59 1.95 -1.01
N ILE A 30 -7.44 2.44 -1.50
CA ILE A 30 -6.57 3.34 -0.73
C ILE A 30 -7.25 4.67 -0.42
N LEU A 31 -8.17 5.11 -1.29
CA LEU A 31 -8.96 6.33 -1.09
C LEU A 31 -9.88 6.23 0.14
N ALA A 32 -10.27 5.03 0.53
CA ALA A 32 -11.05 4.79 1.75
C ALA A 32 -10.15 4.48 2.95
N VAL A 33 -9.15 3.61 2.77
CA VAL A 33 -8.30 3.11 3.87
C VAL A 33 -7.32 4.16 4.36
N ASN A 34 -6.73 4.96 3.47
CA ASN A 34 -5.77 5.99 3.87
C ASN A 34 -6.38 7.07 4.78
N PRO A 35 -7.55 7.66 4.45
CA PRO A 35 -8.24 8.55 5.38
C PRO A 35 -8.60 7.91 6.72
N SER A 36 -9.03 6.65 6.73
CA SER A 36 -9.38 5.97 7.98
C SER A 36 -8.19 5.78 8.93
N ILE A 37 -7.00 5.53 8.38
CA ILE A 37 -5.75 5.40 9.17
C ILE A 37 -5.26 6.77 9.64
N LEU A 38 -5.13 7.73 8.74
CA LEU A 38 -4.53 9.03 9.06
C LEU A 38 -5.44 9.92 9.90
N SER A 39 -6.78 9.75 9.85
CA SER A 39 -7.70 10.48 10.73
C SER A 39 -7.47 10.19 12.21
N ALA A 40 -6.86 9.05 12.56
CA ALA A 40 -6.46 8.74 13.94
C ALA A 40 -5.42 9.75 14.50
N SER A 41 -4.69 10.47 13.65
CA SER A 41 -3.78 11.55 14.07
C SER A 41 -4.48 12.89 14.37
N GLY A 42 -5.80 12.99 14.18
CA GLY A 42 -6.59 14.21 14.35
C GLY A 42 -6.69 15.09 13.09
N MET A 43 -6.29 14.59 11.93
CA MET A 43 -6.49 15.27 10.64
C MET A 43 -7.91 15.06 10.12
N ASP A 44 -8.41 16.05 9.36
CA ASP A 44 -9.70 15.93 8.69
C ASP A 44 -9.70 14.85 7.59
N SER A 45 -10.66 13.92 7.67
CA SER A 45 -10.74 12.77 6.78
C SER A 45 -10.96 13.16 5.30
N ASN A 46 -11.74 14.23 5.04
CA ASN A 46 -12.00 14.69 3.68
C ASN A 46 -10.75 15.36 3.08
N ALA A 47 -10.01 16.13 3.90
CA ALA A 47 -8.76 16.72 3.48
C ALA A 47 -7.72 15.64 3.13
N ILE A 48 -7.62 14.56 3.92
CA ILE A 48 -6.74 13.42 3.64
C ILE A 48 -7.15 12.74 2.33
N LEU A 49 -8.45 12.51 2.12
CA LEU A 49 -8.95 11.89 0.89
C LEU A 49 -8.56 12.71 -0.34
N MET A 50 -8.82 14.01 -0.31
CA MET A 50 -8.48 14.91 -1.42
C MET A 50 -6.96 14.96 -1.65
N ALA A 51 -6.16 15.09 -0.60
CA ALA A 51 -4.70 15.07 -0.71
C ALA A 51 -4.18 13.75 -1.27
N THR A 52 -4.73 12.62 -0.82
CA THR A 52 -4.37 11.28 -1.33
C THR A 52 -4.69 11.15 -2.82
N ALA A 53 -5.88 11.57 -3.24
CA ALA A 53 -6.30 11.50 -4.64
C ALA A 53 -5.42 12.38 -5.54
N ILE A 54 -5.18 13.64 -5.15
CA ILE A 54 -4.37 14.58 -5.91
C ILE A 54 -2.91 14.12 -5.99
N ALA A 55 -2.30 13.72 -4.87
CA ALA A 55 -0.92 13.27 -4.84
C ALA A 55 -0.72 12.00 -5.68
N SER A 56 -1.65 11.03 -5.59
CA SER A 56 -1.61 9.81 -6.40
C SER A 56 -1.78 10.12 -7.90
N ALA A 57 -2.69 11.03 -8.26
CA ALA A 57 -2.88 11.46 -9.64
C ALA A 57 -1.61 12.11 -10.21
N ILE A 58 -1.01 13.06 -9.47
CA ILE A 58 0.25 13.72 -9.89
C ILE A 58 1.36 12.67 -10.04
N GLY A 59 1.51 11.76 -9.09
CA GLY A 59 2.51 10.69 -9.14
C GLY A 59 2.32 9.76 -10.34
N CYS A 60 1.09 9.32 -10.60
CA CYS A 60 0.76 8.46 -11.75
C CYS A 60 1.00 9.17 -13.09
N PHE A 61 0.61 10.45 -13.21
CA PHE A 61 0.88 11.22 -14.42
C PHE A 61 2.38 11.43 -14.63
N ALA A 62 3.13 11.76 -13.58
CA ALA A 62 4.58 11.88 -13.67
C ALA A 62 5.21 10.55 -14.12
N MET A 63 4.79 9.41 -13.58
CA MET A 63 5.26 8.10 -14.00
C MET A 63 4.94 7.81 -15.47
N ALA A 64 3.73 8.11 -15.92
CA ALA A 64 3.30 7.88 -17.28
C ALA A 64 4.03 8.75 -18.29
N PHE A 65 4.20 10.06 -18.02
CA PHE A 65 4.76 11.00 -18.99
C PHE A 65 6.28 11.13 -18.93
N LEU A 66 6.89 11.01 -17.74
CA LEU A 66 8.34 11.16 -17.57
C LEU A 66 9.08 9.83 -17.67
N ALA A 67 8.56 8.79 -17.07
CA ALA A 67 9.22 7.48 -17.04
C ALA A 67 8.67 6.48 -18.07
N ASN A 68 7.48 6.71 -18.62
CA ASN A 68 6.78 5.80 -19.54
C ASN A 68 6.67 4.36 -19.00
N TYR A 69 6.37 4.24 -17.69
CA TYR A 69 6.13 2.95 -17.06
C TYR A 69 4.67 2.81 -16.61
N PRO A 70 4.05 1.60 -16.73
CA PRO A 70 2.67 1.35 -16.37
C PRO A 70 2.49 1.09 -14.86
N PHE A 71 3.19 1.85 -14.01
CA PHE A 71 3.07 1.70 -12.55
C PHE A 71 2.16 2.78 -11.98
N ALA A 72 1.15 2.34 -11.24
CA ALA A 72 0.34 3.26 -10.45
C ALA A 72 1.05 3.56 -9.11
N LEU A 73 1.05 4.84 -8.73
CA LEU A 73 1.65 5.32 -7.50
C LEU A 73 0.56 5.73 -6.50
N ALA A 74 0.69 5.24 -5.28
CA ALA A 74 -0.19 5.61 -4.18
C ALA A 74 0.58 5.62 -2.85
N PRO A 75 0.07 6.30 -1.81
CA PRO A 75 0.69 6.33 -0.49
C PRO A 75 0.86 4.93 0.13
N GLY A 76 1.98 4.71 0.81
CA GLY A 76 2.26 3.44 1.48
C GLY A 76 1.53 3.34 2.82
N LEU A 77 0.58 2.42 2.95
CA LEU A 77 -0.23 2.25 4.16
C LEU A 77 0.60 1.97 5.43
N GLY A 78 1.70 1.22 5.30
CA GLY A 78 2.57 0.89 6.43
C GLY A 78 3.18 2.12 7.09
N LEU A 79 3.76 3.03 6.30
CA LEU A 79 4.34 4.27 6.79
C LEU A 79 3.27 5.23 7.32
N ASN A 80 2.10 5.28 6.70
CA ASN A 80 0.99 6.09 7.15
C ASN A 80 0.44 5.61 8.50
N ALA A 81 0.38 4.31 8.72
CA ALA A 81 0.02 3.74 10.02
C ALA A 81 1.08 4.06 11.09
N TYR A 82 2.37 3.96 10.76
CA TYR A 82 3.44 4.40 11.66
C TYR A 82 3.31 5.88 12.02
N PHE A 83 3.06 6.74 11.03
CA PHE A 83 2.81 8.16 11.24
C PHE A 83 1.64 8.39 12.21
N ALA A 84 0.48 7.79 11.94
CA ALA A 84 -0.73 8.03 12.71
C ALA A 84 -0.66 7.45 14.14
N TYR A 85 -0.24 6.20 14.27
CA TYR A 85 -0.31 5.49 15.55
C TYR A 85 0.96 5.65 16.40
N THR A 86 2.14 5.69 15.76
CA THR A 86 3.39 5.80 16.52
C THR A 86 3.79 7.24 16.71
N VAL A 87 3.95 8.00 15.63
CA VAL A 87 4.46 9.38 15.73
C VAL A 87 3.44 10.31 16.39
N CYS A 88 2.20 10.31 15.92
CA CYS A 88 1.17 11.16 16.49
C CYS A 88 0.53 10.56 17.75
N GLY A 89 0.29 9.25 17.76
CA GLY A 89 -0.37 8.56 18.88
C GLY A 89 0.57 8.34 20.07
N SER A 90 1.60 7.50 19.91
CA SER A 90 2.46 7.09 21.04
C SER A 90 3.50 8.15 21.44
N MET A 91 4.11 8.83 20.46
CA MET A 91 5.11 9.88 20.75
C MET A 91 4.47 11.24 21.06
N GLY A 92 3.18 11.44 20.78
CA GLY A 92 2.41 12.63 21.10
C GLY A 92 2.74 13.86 20.25
N TYR A 93 3.41 13.72 19.11
CA TYR A 93 3.66 14.85 18.22
C TYR A 93 2.38 15.27 17.50
N SER A 94 2.17 16.58 17.35
CA SER A 94 1.05 17.06 16.55
C SER A 94 1.24 16.67 15.08
N TRP A 95 0.15 16.32 14.40
CA TRP A 95 0.18 15.95 12.98
C TRP A 95 0.83 17.03 12.09
N LYS A 96 0.75 18.32 12.46
CA LYS A 96 1.37 19.43 11.73
C LYS A 96 2.89 19.34 11.74
N VAL A 97 3.48 19.07 12.90
CA VAL A 97 4.93 18.91 13.07
C VAL A 97 5.40 17.65 12.35
N ALA A 98 4.66 16.57 12.49
CA ALA A 98 4.97 15.31 11.81
C ALA A 98 4.90 15.43 10.28
N LEU A 99 3.88 16.13 9.72
CA LEU A 99 3.81 16.42 8.29
C LEU A 99 4.95 17.31 7.79
N PHE A 100 5.36 18.30 8.60
CA PHE A 100 6.51 19.12 8.26
C PHE A 100 7.80 18.27 8.19
N ALA A 101 7.98 17.34 9.11
CA ALA A 101 9.11 16.40 9.06
C ALA A 101 9.09 15.54 7.79
N VAL A 102 7.92 15.01 7.40
CA VAL A 102 7.76 14.25 6.14
C VAL A 102 8.05 15.13 4.91
N PHE A 103 7.66 16.40 4.94
CA PHE A 103 7.98 17.32 3.85
C PHE A 103 9.50 17.54 3.73
N VAL A 104 10.20 17.76 4.83
CA VAL A 104 11.67 17.89 4.86
C VAL A 104 12.33 16.60 4.38
N GLU A 105 11.86 15.44 4.83
CA GLU A 105 12.31 14.13 4.34
C GLU A 105 12.19 14.02 2.82
N GLY A 106 11.05 14.43 2.25
CA GLY A 106 10.83 14.45 0.81
C GLY A 106 11.83 15.31 0.06
N LEU A 107 12.16 16.50 0.57
CA LEU A 107 13.20 17.37 -0.02
C LEU A 107 14.58 16.73 0.04
N VAL A 108 14.96 16.16 1.18
CA VAL A 108 16.23 15.43 1.33
C VAL A 108 16.29 14.27 0.35
N PHE A 109 15.18 13.52 0.20
CA PHE A 109 15.10 12.40 -0.73
C PHE A 109 15.30 12.83 -2.20
N ILE A 110 14.75 13.97 -2.59
CA ILE A 110 14.98 14.53 -3.95
C ILE A 110 16.47 14.83 -4.14
N VAL A 111 17.11 15.51 -3.20
CA VAL A 111 18.56 15.84 -3.28
C VAL A 111 19.39 14.55 -3.37
N LEU A 112 19.11 13.56 -2.55
CA LEU A 112 19.81 12.26 -2.58
C LEU A 112 19.61 11.52 -3.91
N SER A 113 18.43 11.64 -4.52
CA SER A 113 18.13 11.03 -5.81
C SER A 113 18.89 11.71 -6.96
N LEU A 114 19.07 13.02 -6.90
CA LEU A 114 19.82 13.78 -7.92
C LEU A 114 21.34 13.52 -7.84
N THR A 115 21.86 13.17 -6.66
CA THR A 115 23.29 12.97 -6.43
C THR A 115 23.75 11.51 -6.53
N ASN A 116 22.90 10.57 -6.97
CA ASN A 116 23.17 9.12 -7.01
C ASN A 116 23.53 8.49 -5.66
N VAL A 117 23.53 9.24 -4.57
CA VAL A 117 23.79 8.74 -3.20
C VAL A 117 22.75 7.70 -2.80
N ARG A 118 21.50 7.87 -3.24
CA ARG A 118 20.43 6.90 -3.02
C ARG A 118 20.79 5.52 -3.57
N GLU A 119 21.35 5.45 -4.78
CA GLU A 119 21.75 4.18 -5.39
C GLU A 119 22.91 3.55 -4.63
N ALA A 120 23.90 4.35 -4.22
CA ALA A 120 25.02 3.89 -3.41
C ALA A 120 24.56 3.31 -2.06
N ILE A 121 23.65 4.00 -1.35
CA ILE A 121 23.06 3.51 -0.09
C ILE A 121 22.30 2.21 -0.35
N PHE A 122 21.46 2.17 -1.40
CA PHE A 122 20.68 0.96 -1.71
C PHE A 122 21.59 -0.22 -2.04
N ASN A 123 22.66 -0.03 -2.77
CA ASN A 123 23.62 -1.07 -3.12
C ASN A 123 24.49 -1.53 -1.94
N ALA A 124 24.71 -0.65 -0.95
CA ALA A 124 25.42 -0.99 0.27
C ALA A 124 24.63 -1.94 1.21
N ILE A 125 23.29 -1.99 1.07
CA ILE A 125 22.45 -2.84 1.90
C ILE A 125 22.55 -4.30 1.41
N PRO A 126 22.91 -5.29 2.26
CA PRO A 126 22.94 -6.70 1.89
C PRO A 126 21.59 -7.20 1.35
N THR A 127 21.63 -8.07 0.35
CA THR A 127 20.42 -8.61 -0.30
C THR A 127 19.49 -9.35 0.67
N THR A 128 20.06 -10.03 1.66
CA THR A 128 19.31 -10.71 2.71
C THR A 128 18.50 -9.73 3.55
N LEU A 129 19.09 -8.57 3.90
CA LEU A 129 18.40 -7.53 4.65
C LEU A 129 17.27 -6.89 3.82
N LYS A 130 17.50 -6.64 2.52
CA LYS A 130 16.45 -6.14 1.62
C LYS A 130 15.24 -7.08 1.57
N LYS A 131 15.48 -8.39 1.47
CA LYS A 131 14.40 -9.40 1.52
C LYS A 131 13.71 -9.41 2.88
N GLY A 132 14.46 -9.33 3.97
CA GLY A 132 13.91 -9.25 5.33
C GLY A 132 13.00 -8.04 5.54
N VAL A 133 13.40 -6.86 5.04
CA VAL A 133 12.57 -5.64 5.09
C VAL A 133 11.26 -5.83 4.32
N SER A 134 11.30 -6.40 3.11
CA SER A 134 10.09 -6.66 2.31
C SER A 134 9.12 -7.59 3.03
N VAL A 135 9.61 -8.67 3.63
CA VAL A 135 8.80 -9.59 4.43
C VAL A 135 8.23 -8.88 5.66
N GLY A 136 9.05 -8.11 6.36
CA GLY A 136 8.62 -7.34 7.55
C GLY A 136 7.50 -6.35 7.23
N ILE A 137 7.61 -5.60 6.14
CA ILE A 137 6.56 -4.69 5.67
C ILE A 137 5.28 -5.48 5.33
N GLY A 138 5.39 -6.61 4.64
CA GLY A 138 4.24 -7.45 4.31
C GLY A 138 3.50 -7.96 5.55
N LEU A 139 4.23 -8.46 6.54
CA LEU A 139 3.65 -8.92 7.82
C LEU A 139 3.03 -7.76 8.62
N PHE A 140 3.65 -6.59 8.62
CA PHE A 140 3.12 -5.40 9.28
C PHE A 140 1.77 -4.96 8.66
N VAL A 141 1.70 -4.88 7.32
CA VAL A 141 0.46 -4.54 6.62
C VAL A 141 -0.62 -5.59 6.85
N ALA A 142 -0.25 -6.87 6.83
CA ALA A 142 -1.19 -7.96 7.16
C ALA A 142 -1.74 -7.83 8.58
N PHE A 143 -0.88 -7.54 9.56
CA PHE A 143 -1.30 -7.34 10.95
C PHE A 143 -2.26 -6.16 11.11
N ILE A 144 -1.98 -5.02 10.47
CA ILE A 144 -2.90 -3.86 10.45
C ILE A 144 -4.24 -4.24 9.80
N GLY A 145 -4.21 -5.00 8.71
CA GLY A 145 -5.42 -5.51 8.06
C GLY A 145 -6.26 -6.39 8.97
N LEU A 146 -5.63 -7.30 9.73
CA LEU A 146 -6.31 -8.16 10.71
C LEU A 146 -6.92 -7.36 11.87
N GLN A 147 -6.24 -6.30 12.32
CA GLN A 147 -6.78 -5.39 13.33
C GLN A 147 -7.93 -4.54 12.77
N GLY A 148 -7.80 -4.00 11.56
CA GLY A 148 -8.87 -3.23 10.90
C GLY A 148 -10.13 -4.07 10.64
N ALA A 149 -9.96 -5.36 10.36
CA ALA A 149 -11.06 -6.33 10.24
C ALA A 149 -11.65 -6.79 11.60
N ASN A 150 -11.10 -6.31 12.72
CA ASN A 150 -11.44 -6.75 14.08
C ASN A 150 -11.27 -8.27 14.32
N LEU A 151 -10.43 -8.93 13.50
CA LEU A 151 -10.06 -10.31 13.74
C LEU A 151 -9.05 -10.41 14.89
N VAL A 152 -8.09 -9.48 14.92
CA VAL A 152 -7.13 -9.32 16.01
C VAL A 152 -7.53 -8.10 16.84
N VAL A 153 -7.80 -8.31 18.11
CA VAL A 153 -8.26 -7.29 19.05
C VAL A 153 -7.31 -7.16 20.24
N ALA A 154 -7.33 -6.02 20.92
CA ALA A 154 -6.50 -5.80 22.10
C ALA A 154 -6.91 -6.74 23.25
N SER A 155 -5.90 -7.23 23.99
CA SER A 155 -6.08 -8.07 25.19
C SER A 155 -5.18 -7.56 26.31
N THR A 156 -5.69 -7.54 27.53
CA THR A 156 -4.94 -7.14 28.72
C THR A 156 -3.85 -8.14 29.10
N SER A 157 -4.04 -9.41 28.81
CA SER A 157 -3.11 -10.49 29.18
C SER A 157 -2.04 -10.74 28.13
N THR A 158 -2.40 -10.78 26.84
CA THR A 158 -1.50 -11.16 25.74
C THR A 158 -1.21 -10.01 24.77
N LYS A 159 -1.62 -8.78 25.10
CA LYS A 159 -1.60 -7.57 24.24
C LYS A 159 -2.57 -7.66 23.06
N VAL A 160 -2.63 -8.81 22.37
CA VAL A 160 -3.56 -9.06 21.27
C VAL A 160 -4.16 -10.47 21.41
N THR A 161 -5.40 -10.63 20.95
CA THR A 161 -6.09 -11.91 20.89
C THR A 161 -7.01 -11.95 19.67
N VAL A 162 -7.54 -13.12 19.35
CA VAL A 162 -8.57 -13.26 18.31
C VAL A 162 -9.92 -12.84 18.88
N VAL A 163 -10.74 -12.19 18.04
CA VAL A 163 -12.10 -11.81 18.43
C VAL A 163 -12.90 -13.01 18.93
N ASN A 164 -13.67 -12.82 20.00
CA ASN A 164 -14.56 -13.86 20.48
C ASN A 164 -15.81 -13.91 19.60
N PHE A 165 -15.84 -14.83 18.65
CA PHE A 165 -16.96 -15.02 17.72
C PHE A 165 -18.27 -15.38 18.41
N ARG A 166 -18.21 -16.05 19.56
CA ARG A 166 -19.44 -16.46 20.27
C ARG A 166 -20.23 -15.28 20.84
N THR A 167 -19.52 -14.29 21.37
CA THR A 167 -20.14 -13.11 22.00
C THR A 167 -20.34 -11.94 21.06
N ASN A 168 -19.49 -11.80 20.04
CA ASN A 168 -19.44 -10.61 19.18
C ASN A 168 -19.79 -10.91 17.71
N PHE A 169 -20.46 -12.03 17.42
CA PHE A 169 -20.72 -12.46 16.04
C PHE A 169 -21.52 -11.41 15.26
N ASN A 170 -22.60 -10.89 15.83
CA ASN A 170 -23.49 -9.95 15.16
C ASN A 170 -22.96 -8.51 15.07
N THR A 171 -21.88 -8.19 15.78
CA THR A 171 -21.28 -6.85 15.77
C THR A 171 -20.07 -6.79 14.84
N VAL A 172 -18.99 -7.44 15.23
CA VAL A 172 -17.71 -7.41 14.50
C VAL A 172 -17.34 -8.77 13.88
N GLY A 173 -17.94 -9.86 14.35
CA GLY A 173 -17.59 -11.22 13.94
C GLY A 173 -17.90 -11.51 12.47
N ILE A 174 -18.98 -10.95 11.92
CA ILE A 174 -19.32 -11.08 10.50
C ILE A 174 -18.25 -10.43 9.64
N GLY A 175 -17.80 -9.22 9.99
CA GLY A 175 -16.73 -8.51 9.26
C GLY A 175 -15.40 -9.29 9.31
N ALA A 176 -15.04 -9.80 10.49
CA ALA A 176 -13.86 -10.62 10.69
C ALA A 176 -13.92 -11.93 9.86
N LEU A 177 -15.08 -12.59 9.83
CA LEU A 177 -15.29 -13.80 9.02
C LEU A 177 -15.17 -13.51 7.51
N LEU A 178 -15.77 -12.43 7.04
CA LEU A 178 -15.66 -12.01 5.64
C LEU A 178 -14.20 -11.69 5.26
N ALA A 179 -13.42 -11.08 6.15
CA ALA A 179 -12.01 -10.83 5.92
C ALA A 179 -11.20 -12.14 5.80
N VAL A 180 -11.49 -13.14 6.64
CA VAL A 180 -10.86 -14.47 6.55
C VAL A 180 -11.23 -15.15 5.24
N ILE A 181 -12.50 -15.20 4.89
CA ILE A 181 -12.97 -15.80 3.62
C ILE A 181 -12.34 -15.09 2.43
N GLY A 182 -12.33 -13.75 2.42
CA GLY A 182 -11.69 -12.95 1.38
C GLY A 182 -10.20 -13.25 1.22
N THR A 183 -9.49 -13.40 2.33
CA THR A 183 -8.06 -13.76 2.31
C THR A 183 -7.84 -15.14 1.69
N PHE A 184 -8.66 -16.14 2.03
CA PHE A 184 -8.58 -17.46 1.40
C PHE A 184 -8.91 -17.42 -0.09
N ILE A 185 -9.94 -16.68 -0.50
CA ILE A 185 -10.29 -16.50 -1.92
C ILE A 185 -9.11 -15.89 -2.68
N ILE A 186 -8.51 -14.82 -2.15
CA ILE A 186 -7.34 -14.17 -2.76
C ILE A 186 -6.17 -15.15 -2.87
N ALA A 187 -5.88 -15.91 -1.81
CA ALA A 187 -4.81 -16.90 -1.81
C ALA A 187 -5.02 -17.99 -2.88
N ILE A 188 -6.24 -18.52 -3.00
CA ILE A 188 -6.60 -19.52 -4.02
C ILE A 188 -6.44 -18.92 -5.42
N LEU A 189 -6.98 -17.73 -5.66
CA LEU A 189 -6.90 -17.06 -6.95
C LEU A 189 -5.43 -16.76 -7.31
N TYR A 190 -4.62 -16.31 -6.36
CA TYR A 190 -3.20 -16.07 -6.58
C TYR A 190 -2.45 -17.32 -7.03
N VAL A 191 -2.65 -18.43 -6.35
CA VAL A 191 -2.04 -19.72 -6.71
C VAL A 191 -2.54 -20.16 -8.10
N THR A 192 -3.85 -20.12 -8.36
CA THR A 192 -4.44 -20.56 -9.62
C THR A 192 -3.94 -19.73 -10.81
N VAL A 193 -3.89 -18.41 -10.68
CA VAL A 193 -3.40 -17.50 -11.74
C VAL A 193 -1.91 -17.71 -11.97
N SER A 194 -1.11 -17.86 -10.90
CA SER A 194 0.32 -18.13 -11.00
C SER A 194 0.61 -19.42 -11.76
N TYR A 195 -0.13 -20.50 -11.47
CA TYR A 195 0.00 -21.77 -12.20
C TYR A 195 -0.38 -21.63 -13.70
N THR A 196 -1.41 -20.86 -14.01
CA THR A 196 -1.85 -20.64 -15.39
C THR A 196 -0.78 -19.89 -16.19
N HIS A 197 -0.14 -18.88 -15.62
CA HIS A 197 0.94 -18.14 -16.27
C HIS A 197 2.21 -18.97 -16.45
N LEU A 198 2.62 -19.77 -15.48
CA LEU A 198 3.77 -20.65 -15.59
C LEU A 198 3.55 -21.71 -16.70
N ARG A 199 2.38 -22.33 -16.75
CA ARG A 199 2.06 -23.34 -17.75
C ARG A 199 1.97 -22.76 -19.17
N ALA A 200 1.56 -21.51 -19.34
CA ALA A 200 1.55 -20.84 -20.65
C ALA A 200 2.98 -20.55 -21.15
N HIS A 201 3.96 -20.38 -20.28
CA HIS A 201 5.38 -20.21 -20.64
C HIS A 201 6.09 -21.51 -20.98
N GLU A 202 5.62 -22.65 -20.46
CA GLU A 202 6.20 -23.97 -20.75
C GLU A 202 5.70 -24.57 -22.08
N THR A 203 4.65 -24.00 -22.68
CA THR A 203 4.06 -24.48 -23.94
C THR A 203 4.45 -23.65 -25.17
N LEU A 204 5.35 -22.68 -25.04
CA LEU A 204 5.99 -21.92 -26.12
C LEU A 204 7.47 -22.28 -26.25
#